data_d532643065164f4fb39f752a111f0690
#
_entry.id   d532643065164f4fb39f752a111f0690
#
_cell.length_a   1.000
_cell.length_b   1.000
_cell.length_c   1.000
_cell.angle_alpha   90.00
_cell.angle_beta   90.00
_cell.angle_gamma   90.00
#
_symmetry.space_group_name_H-M   'P 1'
#
loop_
_entity.id
_entity.type
_entity.pdbx_description
1 polymer ?
#
loop_
_entity_poly.entity_id
_entity_poly.type
_entity_poly.pdbx_seq_one_letter_code
_entity_poly.pdbx_strand_id
1 'polypeptide(L)'
;MPDLTIGVEGHVATVTLDRPPVNAIDRSTMSEIRDAFRSFDDDRAVRVAIFTAAGDRAFMAGVDLRSVGGPPPDPESRPATLVTDPARIARDAMWAITDCAVPVIGAINGPALGAGLAFAACCDMLVAAEGASFGAPEVNVGLLGASAHVSMLVGRYKAREMYFTGEQVTAAELHRLGAIRAVVPRADLLATAQALAAELAAKSPIALRLAKESMNRVEHLPLREAYRTEQEYTARLSTFEDSAEARAAFAEKRAPEWRWR
;
A
#
# COMPACT_ATOMS: atom_id res chain seq x y z
N MET A 1 -19.57 3.55 13.24
CA MET A 1 -19.51 3.01 11.88
C MET A 1 -18.08 2.61 11.64
N PRO A 2 -17.79 1.62 10.80
CA PRO A 2 -16.42 1.30 10.47
C PRO A 2 -15.74 2.49 9.78
N ASP A 3 -14.44 2.66 10.02
CA ASP A 3 -13.64 3.74 9.40
C ASP A 3 -13.26 3.41 7.95
N LEU A 4 -13.49 2.15 7.51
CA LEU A 4 -13.21 1.70 6.15
C LEU A 4 -14.46 1.20 5.44
N THR A 5 -14.51 1.45 4.14
CA THR A 5 -15.46 0.82 3.21
C THR A 5 -14.71 0.09 2.11
N ILE A 6 -15.25 -1.05 1.65
CA ILE A 6 -14.70 -1.84 0.55
C ILE A 6 -15.79 -1.95 -0.54
N GLY A 7 -15.49 -1.46 -1.73
CA GLY A 7 -16.29 -1.67 -2.93
C GLY A 7 -15.52 -2.56 -3.90
N VAL A 8 -16.19 -3.51 -4.56
CA VAL A 8 -15.57 -4.36 -5.60
C VAL A 8 -16.31 -4.15 -6.90
N GLU A 9 -15.58 -3.77 -7.95
CA GLU A 9 -16.11 -3.66 -9.31
C GLU A 9 -15.23 -4.48 -10.25
N GLY A 10 -15.84 -5.44 -10.94
CA GLY A 10 -15.10 -6.42 -11.73
C GLY A 10 -14.09 -7.17 -10.85
N HIS A 11 -12.81 -6.99 -11.11
CA HIS A 11 -11.70 -7.60 -10.36
C HIS A 11 -10.90 -6.60 -9.52
N VAL A 12 -11.43 -5.40 -9.31
CA VAL A 12 -10.77 -4.32 -8.58
C VAL A 12 -11.51 -4.06 -7.28
N ALA A 13 -10.83 -4.19 -6.16
CA ALA A 13 -11.31 -3.76 -4.86
C ALA A 13 -10.86 -2.32 -4.59
N THR A 14 -11.76 -1.45 -4.13
CA THR A 14 -11.43 -0.10 -3.65
C THR A 14 -11.66 -0.04 -2.16
N VAL A 15 -10.60 0.14 -1.40
CA VAL A 15 -10.59 0.33 0.06
C VAL A 15 -10.53 1.83 0.32
N THR A 16 -11.57 2.38 0.93
CA THR A 16 -11.66 3.82 1.22
C THR A 16 -11.66 4.04 2.72
N LEU A 17 -10.67 4.77 3.22
CA LEU A 17 -10.62 5.27 4.60
C LEU A 17 -11.51 6.51 4.72
N ASP A 18 -12.44 6.51 5.68
CA ASP A 18 -13.35 7.63 5.95
C ASP A 18 -13.42 7.91 7.45
N ARG A 19 -12.48 8.69 7.95
CA ARG A 19 -12.39 9.08 9.37
C ARG A 19 -12.17 10.60 9.49
N PRO A 20 -13.25 11.39 9.32
CA PRO A 20 -13.14 12.84 9.35
C PRO A 20 -12.61 13.36 10.71
N PRO A 21 -11.99 14.55 10.74
CA PRO A 21 -11.88 15.50 9.61
C PRO A 21 -10.66 15.32 8.70
N VAL A 22 -9.65 14.54 9.07
CA VAL A 22 -8.34 14.44 8.39
C VAL A 22 -7.80 13.01 8.28
N ASN A 23 -8.66 12.04 8.47
CA ASN A 23 -8.30 10.62 8.38
C ASN A 23 -7.11 10.24 9.29
N ALA A 24 -7.02 10.87 10.48
CA ALA A 24 -6.06 10.46 11.49
C ALA A 24 -6.50 9.12 12.10
N ILE A 25 -5.59 8.16 12.17
CA ILE A 25 -5.91 6.77 12.50
C ILE A 25 -5.57 6.41 13.94
N ASP A 26 -6.31 5.47 14.49
CA ASP A 26 -6.04 4.84 15.78
C ASP A 26 -5.86 3.33 15.63
N ARG A 27 -5.76 2.62 16.77
CA ARG A 27 -5.56 1.16 16.77
C ARG A 27 -6.71 0.38 16.13
N SER A 28 -7.95 0.86 16.29
CA SER A 28 -9.11 0.22 15.67
C SER A 28 -9.04 0.32 14.15
N THR A 29 -8.82 1.54 13.64
CA THR A 29 -8.64 1.79 12.21
C THR A 29 -7.49 0.97 11.61
N MET A 30 -6.35 0.86 12.33
CA MET A 30 -5.23 0.01 11.89
C MET A 30 -5.63 -1.46 11.80
N SER A 31 -6.45 -1.96 12.74
CA SER A 31 -6.96 -3.33 12.68
C SER A 31 -7.91 -3.54 11.50
N GLU A 32 -8.78 -2.57 11.22
CA GLU A 32 -9.67 -2.59 10.06
C GLU A 32 -8.87 -2.60 8.74
N ILE A 33 -7.82 -1.77 8.61
CA ILE A 33 -6.92 -1.77 7.44
C ILE A 33 -6.28 -3.16 7.26
N ARG A 34 -5.70 -3.72 8.33
CA ARG A 34 -5.12 -5.07 8.29
C ARG A 34 -6.11 -6.11 7.77
N ASP A 35 -7.31 -6.12 8.35
CA ASP A 35 -8.30 -7.14 8.04
C ASP A 35 -8.86 -6.98 6.62
N ALA A 36 -9.02 -5.73 6.15
CA ALA A 36 -9.41 -5.42 4.78
C ALA A 36 -8.41 -5.99 3.75
N PHE A 37 -7.12 -5.71 3.89
CA PHE A 37 -6.12 -6.17 2.91
C PHE A 37 -5.87 -7.68 2.99
N ARG A 38 -5.90 -8.29 4.18
CA ARG A 38 -5.82 -9.74 4.34
C ARG A 38 -7.01 -10.49 3.74
N SER A 39 -8.19 -9.87 3.68
CA SER A 39 -9.35 -10.51 3.07
C SER A 39 -9.16 -10.81 1.58
N PHE A 40 -8.20 -10.16 0.90
CA PHE A 40 -7.90 -10.39 -0.51
C PHE A 40 -6.93 -11.56 -0.75
N ASP A 41 -6.31 -12.12 0.30
CA ASP A 41 -5.30 -13.17 0.13
C ASP A 41 -5.90 -14.44 -0.47
N ASP A 42 -7.09 -14.82 -0.03
CA ASP A 42 -7.80 -16.01 -0.52
C ASP A 42 -8.92 -15.70 -1.52
N ASP A 43 -9.18 -14.42 -1.80
CA ASP A 43 -10.24 -14.02 -2.73
C ASP A 43 -9.75 -14.07 -4.20
N ARG A 44 -10.31 -15.03 -4.96
CA ARG A 44 -10.04 -15.14 -6.41
C ARG A 44 -10.74 -14.10 -7.26
N ALA A 45 -11.77 -13.45 -6.74
CA ALA A 45 -12.49 -12.41 -7.47
C ALA A 45 -11.68 -11.12 -7.53
N VAL A 46 -10.90 -10.80 -6.49
CA VAL A 46 -10.05 -9.61 -6.43
C VAL A 46 -8.67 -9.92 -7.02
N ARG A 47 -8.24 -9.11 -7.98
CA ARG A 47 -6.93 -9.19 -8.64
C ARG A 47 -6.05 -7.98 -8.39
N VAL A 48 -6.63 -6.83 -8.05
CA VAL A 48 -5.95 -5.57 -7.72
C VAL A 48 -6.75 -4.86 -6.64
N ALA A 49 -6.06 -4.20 -5.72
CA ALA A 49 -6.68 -3.32 -4.74
C ALA A 49 -6.27 -1.86 -4.98
N ILE A 50 -7.18 -0.93 -4.74
CA ILE A 50 -6.92 0.52 -4.65
C ILE A 50 -7.11 0.92 -3.20
N PHE A 51 -6.14 1.63 -2.62
CA PHE A 51 -6.26 2.25 -1.31
C PHE A 51 -6.38 3.76 -1.46
N THR A 52 -7.47 4.33 -0.97
CA THR A 52 -7.75 5.77 -1.04
C THR A 52 -8.44 6.25 0.24
N ALA A 53 -8.75 7.54 0.30
CA ALA A 53 -9.48 8.10 1.42
C ALA A 53 -10.62 9.03 0.98
N ALA A 54 -11.64 9.10 1.80
CA ALA A 54 -12.75 10.04 1.65
C ALA A 54 -12.37 11.45 2.14
N GLY A 55 -13.24 12.40 1.82
CA GLY A 55 -13.05 13.79 2.21
C GLY A 55 -12.00 14.50 1.35
N ASP A 56 -11.73 15.77 1.67
CA ASP A 56 -10.93 16.67 0.84
C ASP A 56 -9.70 17.26 1.57
N ARG A 57 -9.51 16.92 2.81
CA ARG A 57 -8.48 17.55 3.66
C ARG A 57 -7.17 16.77 3.72
N ALA A 58 -7.23 15.45 3.72
CA ALA A 58 -6.04 14.60 3.77
C ALA A 58 -6.36 13.20 3.25
N PHE A 59 -5.36 12.51 2.70
CA PHE A 59 -5.38 11.06 2.56
C PHE A 59 -5.32 10.43 3.96
N MET A 60 -4.30 10.78 4.74
CA MET A 60 -4.15 10.32 6.13
C MET A 60 -3.17 11.25 6.85
N ALA A 61 -3.61 11.94 7.88
CA ALA A 61 -2.81 12.92 8.61
C ALA A 61 -1.89 12.30 9.70
N GLY A 62 -1.80 10.97 9.74
CA GLY A 62 -0.98 10.24 10.71
C GLY A 62 -1.79 9.59 11.82
N VAL A 63 -1.13 9.28 12.93
CA VAL A 63 -1.77 8.70 14.12
C VAL A 63 -2.53 9.80 14.87
N ASP A 64 -3.71 9.47 15.36
CA ASP A 64 -4.49 10.36 16.22
C ASP A 64 -3.70 10.63 17.53
N LEU A 65 -3.17 11.84 17.66
CA LEU A 65 -2.35 12.24 18.80
C LEU A 65 -3.08 12.12 20.14
N ARG A 66 -4.42 12.15 20.14
CA ARG A 66 -5.21 11.92 21.37
C ARG A 66 -5.11 10.47 21.85
N SER A 67 -4.76 9.55 20.96
CA SER A 67 -4.50 8.14 21.28
C SER A 67 -3.06 7.87 21.70
N VAL A 68 -2.15 8.83 21.52
CA VAL A 68 -0.73 8.73 21.88
C VAL A 68 -0.53 9.21 23.31
N GLY A 69 0.10 8.40 24.16
CA GLY A 69 0.44 8.79 25.54
C GLY A 69 -0.70 8.77 26.55
N GLY A 70 -1.89 8.31 26.17
CA GLY A 70 -2.97 8.00 27.11
C GLY A 70 -2.56 6.85 28.06
N PRO A 71 -3.23 6.71 29.22
CA PRO A 71 -2.98 5.58 30.09
C PRO A 71 -3.12 4.30 29.27
N PRO A 72 -2.17 3.36 29.41
CA PRO A 72 -2.28 2.12 28.69
C PRO A 72 -3.61 1.47 29.04
N PRO A 73 -4.37 0.91 28.06
CA PRO A 73 -5.54 0.10 28.37
C PRO A 73 -5.15 -0.95 29.41
N ASP A 74 -6.09 -1.30 30.28
CA ASP A 74 -5.88 -2.29 31.32
C ASP A 74 -5.07 -3.49 30.81
N PRO A 75 -3.92 -3.80 31.41
CA PRO A 75 -3.10 -4.94 31.00
C PRO A 75 -3.87 -6.26 30.95
N GLU A 76 -4.84 -6.46 31.87
CA GLU A 76 -5.65 -7.68 31.95
C GLU A 76 -6.62 -7.83 30.77
N SER A 77 -7.02 -6.73 30.13
CA SER A 77 -7.90 -6.74 28.96
C SER A 77 -7.17 -6.90 27.61
N ARG A 78 -5.82 -6.88 27.60
CA ARG A 78 -5.03 -6.96 26.38
C ARG A 78 -4.68 -8.39 26.00
N PRO A 79 -4.70 -8.74 24.71
CA PRO A 79 -4.02 -9.94 24.24
C PRO A 79 -2.55 -9.94 24.66
N ALA A 80 -2.04 -11.08 25.10
CA ALA A 80 -0.64 -11.21 25.57
C ALA A 80 0.38 -10.68 24.56
N THR A 81 0.12 -10.86 23.26
CA THR A 81 0.96 -10.36 22.16
C THR A 81 1.06 -8.83 22.13
N LEU A 82 0.02 -8.10 22.54
CA LEU A 82 0.04 -6.65 22.60
C LEU A 82 0.61 -6.11 23.92
N VAL A 83 0.71 -6.94 24.94
CA VAL A 83 1.44 -6.61 26.18
C VAL A 83 2.95 -6.62 25.90
N THR A 84 3.42 -7.65 25.21
CA THR A 84 4.85 -7.82 24.90
C THR A 84 5.30 -6.94 23.72
N ASP A 85 4.40 -6.59 22.82
CA ASP A 85 4.69 -5.82 21.60
C ASP A 85 3.54 -4.84 21.25
N PRO A 86 3.49 -3.68 21.92
CA PRO A 86 2.42 -2.71 21.72
C PRO A 86 2.33 -2.11 20.31
N ALA A 87 3.43 -2.13 19.56
CA ALA A 87 3.51 -1.61 18.19
C ALA A 87 3.08 -2.63 17.11
N ARG A 88 2.77 -3.87 17.50
CA ARG A 88 2.41 -4.94 16.58
C ARG A 88 1.24 -4.57 15.65
N ILE A 89 0.18 -3.94 16.19
CA ILE A 89 -1.00 -3.56 15.39
C ILE A 89 -0.59 -2.68 14.20
N ALA A 90 0.25 -1.67 14.43
CA ALA A 90 0.68 -0.77 13.36
C ALA A 90 1.50 -1.51 12.28
N ARG A 91 2.41 -2.39 12.72
CA ARG A 91 3.21 -3.19 11.77
C ARG A 91 2.34 -4.18 11.00
N ASP A 92 1.44 -4.89 11.68
CA ASP A 92 0.54 -5.85 11.04
C ASP A 92 -0.36 -5.17 9.99
N ALA A 93 -0.79 -3.93 10.24
CA ALA A 93 -1.59 -3.15 9.29
C ALA A 93 -0.76 -2.72 8.06
N MET A 94 0.46 -2.27 8.26
CA MET A 94 1.37 -1.89 7.17
C MET A 94 1.78 -3.11 6.34
N TRP A 95 2.18 -4.19 7.00
CA TRP A 95 2.54 -5.44 6.32
C TRP A 95 1.37 -6.10 5.59
N ALA A 96 0.13 -5.93 6.09
CA ALA A 96 -1.03 -6.42 5.35
C ALA A 96 -1.20 -5.76 3.97
N ILE A 97 -0.71 -4.53 3.75
CA ILE A 97 -0.68 -3.89 2.43
C ILE A 97 0.51 -4.39 1.61
N THR A 98 1.72 -4.37 2.21
CA THR A 98 2.95 -4.81 1.52
C THR A 98 2.86 -6.27 1.10
N ASP A 99 2.39 -7.15 2.02
CA ASP A 99 2.31 -8.60 1.79
C ASP A 99 0.96 -9.04 1.19
N CYS A 100 0.02 -8.10 0.95
CA CYS A 100 -1.25 -8.40 0.28
C CYS A 100 -1.00 -9.21 -0.99
N ALA A 101 -1.73 -10.30 -1.16
CA ALA A 101 -1.51 -11.21 -2.28
C ALA A 101 -1.73 -10.55 -3.65
N VAL A 102 -2.49 -9.45 -3.74
CA VAL A 102 -2.72 -8.70 -4.98
C VAL A 102 -1.97 -7.37 -4.98
N PRO A 103 -1.60 -6.82 -6.15
CA PRO A 103 -1.05 -5.48 -6.25
C PRO A 103 -1.96 -4.43 -5.62
N VAL A 104 -1.38 -3.48 -4.89
CA VAL A 104 -2.09 -2.38 -4.24
C VAL A 104 -1.66 -1.05 -4.85
N ILE A 105 -2.62 -0.27 -5.34
CA ILE A 105 -2.42 1.08 -5.86
C ILE A 105 -2.88 2.08 -4.81
N GLY A 106 -1.98 2.92 -4.31
CA GLY A 106 -2.34 4.06 -3.48
C GLY A 106 -2.87 5.22 -4.35
N ALA A 107 -4.13 5.61 -4.17
CA ALA A 107 -4.72 6.78 -4.80
C ALA A 107 -4.78 7.91 -3.77
N ILE A 108 -3.75 8.75 -3.76
CA ILE A 108 -3.47 9.72 -2.70
C ILE A 108 -4.18 11.05 -2.99
N ASN A 109 -5.31 11.27 -2.33
CA ASN A 109 -6.22 12.38 -2.59
C ASN A 109 -5.88 13.70 -1.87
N GLY A 110 -4.85 13.71 -1.02
CA GLY A 110 -4.42 14.87 -0.23
C GLY A 110 -3.17 14.57 0.58
N PRO A 111 -2.85 15.37 1.60
CA PRO A 111 -1.68 15.16 2.46
C PRO A 111 -1.62 13.75 3.07
N ALA A 112 -0.47 13.10 2.92
CA ALA A 112 -0.09 11.83 3.51
C ALA A 112 1.05 12.07 4.50
N LEU A 113 0.74 12.15 5.81
CA LEU A 113 1.69 12.60 6.82
C LEU A 113 1.95 11.54 7.87
N GLY A 114 3.20 11.41 8.29
CA GLY A 114 3.60 10.45 9.32
C GLY A 114 3.20 9.02 8.96
N ALA A 115 2.32 8.40 9.74
CA ALA A 115 1.76 7.10 9.41
C ALA A 115 1.10 7.10 8.02
N GLY A 116 0.47 8.20 7.58
CA GLY A 116 -0.13 8.30 6.25
C GLY A 116 0.90 8.14 5.12
N LEU A 117 2.08 8.74 5.26
CA LEU A 117 3.19 8.51 4.34
C LEU A 117 3.64 7.03 4.39
N ALA A 118 3.74 6.45 5.58
CA ALA A 118 4.15 5.05 5.73
C ALA A 118 3.15 4.09 5.05
N PHE A 119 1.85 4.30 5.24
CA PHE A 119 0.81 3.51 4.57
C PHE A 119 0.81 3.70 3.04
N ALA A 120 1.05 4.92 2.55
CA ALA A 120 1.23 5.16 1.12
C ALA A 120 2.46 4.42 0.57
N ALA A 121 3.59 4.43 1.30
CA ALA A 121 4.81 3.73 0.91
C ALA A 121 4.69 2.19 0.94
N CYS A 122 3.72 1.64 1.65
CA CYS A 122 3.42 0.20 1.64
C CYS A 122 2.64 -0.24 0.39
N CYS A 123 2.09 0.70 -0.40
CA CYS A 123 1.45 0.38 -1.67
C CYS A 123 2.49 0.09 -2.75
N ASP A 124 2.16 -0.78 -3.71
CA ASP A 124 3.08 -1.13 -4.81
C ASP A 124 3.27 -0.01 -5.83
N MET A 125 2.26 0.81 -6.02
CA MET A 125 2.27 1.95 -6.95
C MET A 125 1.46 3.11 -6.38
N LEU A 126 1.85 4.34 -6.74
CA LEU A 126 1.15 5.53 -6.31
C LEU A 126 0.65 6.36 -7.50
N VAL A 127 -0.59 6.82 -7.38
CA VAL A 127 -1.17 7.91 -8.16
C VAL A 127 -1.61 9.00 -7.18
N ALA A 128 -1.38 10.25 -7.48
CA ALA A 128 -1.68 11.32 -6.52
C ALA A 128 -2.44 12.48 -7.15
N ALA A 129 -3.25 13.16 -6.36
CA ALA A 129 -3.82 14.45 -6.72
C ALA A 129 -2.74 15.54 -6.74
N GLU A 130 -2.89 16.57 -7.60
CA GLU A 130 -1.95 17.70 -7.71
C GLU A 130 -1.71 18.40 -6.37
N GLY A 131 -2.71 18.48 -5.50
CA GLY A 131 -2.61 19.09 -4.17
C GLY A 131 -2.09 18.15 -3.08
N ALA A 132 -1.73 16.90 -3.40
CA ALA A 132 -1.21 15.97 -2.41
C ALA A 132 0.23 16.33 -2.01
N SER A 133 0.53 16.08 -0.74
CA SER A 133 1.86 16.27 -0.16
C SER A 133 2.23 15.10 0.75
N PHE A 134 3.51 14.87 0.94
CA PHE A 134 4.05 13.76 1.70
C PHE A 134 5.07 14.27 2.71
N GLY A 135 5.00 13.81 3.94
CA GLY A 135 5.93 14.27 4.97
C GLY A 135 5.98 13.36 6.19
N ALA A 136 7.08 13.45 6.93
CA ALA A 136 7.28 12.79 8.21
C ALA A 136 7.56 13.84 9.30
N PRO A 137 6.52 14.61 9.72
CA PRO A 137 6.68 15.75 10.63
C PRO A 137 6.80 15.36 12.10
N GLU A 138 6.95 14.07 12.43
CA GLU A 138 6.98 13.53 13.80
C GLU A 138 8.02 14.24 14.68
N VAL A 139 9.16 14.62 14.10
CA VAL A 139 10.23 15.35 14.82
C VAL A 139 9.75 16.67 15.41
N ASN A 140 8.78 17.35 14.77
CA ASN A 140 8.23 18.63 15.22
C ASN A 140 7.37 18.50 16.49
N VAL A 141 6.92 17.28 16.80
CA VAL A 141 6.09 17.00 17.98
C VAL A 141 6.74 16.01 18.95
N GLY A 142 8.06 15.79 18.79
CA GLY A 142 8.83 14.93 19.69
C GLY A 142 8.53 13.44 19.53
N LEU A 143 8.03 13.02 18.37
CA LEU A 143 7.74 11.63 18.04
C LEU A 143 8.71 11.09 16.99
N LEU A 144 8.72 9.78 16.83
CA LEU A 144 9.42 9.07 15.77
C LEU A 144 8.44 8.14 15.04
N GLY A 145 8.59 8.04 13.73
CA GLY A 145 7.79 7.14 12.88
C GLY A 145 8.21 7.28 11.40
N ALA A 146 7.73 6.38 10.55
CA ALA A 146 7.88 6.44 9.09
C ALA A 146 9.30 6.53 8.50
N SER A 147 10.37 6.54 9.30
CA SER A 147 11.75 6.76 8.82
C SER A 147 12.22 5.72 7.80
N ALA A 148 11.84 4.46 7.98
CA ALA A 148 12.13 3.39 7.02
C ALA A 148 11.35 3.61 5.71
N HIS A 149 10.06 3.94 5.82
CA HIS A 149 9.14 4.10 4.70
C HIS A 149 9.47 5.30 3.82
N VAL A 150 9.89 6.43 4.42
CA VAL A 150 10.35 7.61 3.67
C VAL A 150 11.53 7.24 2.73
N SER A 151 12.46 6.41 3.23
CA SER A 151 13.63 6.01 2.44
C SER A 151 13.28 5.13 1.24
N MET A 152 12.17 4.38 1.31
CA MET A 152 11.66 3.60 0.17
C MET A 152 11.18 4.50 -0.97
N LEU A 153 10.55 5.65 -0.64
CA LEU A 153 10.01 6.56 -1.65
C LEU A 153 11.07 7.43 -2.34
N VAL A 154 12.09 7.92 -1.61
CA VAL A 154 12.92 9.03 -2.12
C VAL A 154 14.43 8.79 -2.00
N GLY A 155 14.86 7.68 -1.47
CA GLY A 155 16.27 7.41 -1.21
C GLY A 155 16.85 8.23 -0.04
N ARG A 156 18.10 7.90 0.33
CA ARG A 156 18.73 8.28 1.59
C ARG A 156 18.77 9.79 1.88
N TYR A 157 19.20 10.59 0.92
CA TYR A 157 19.46 12.02 1.19
C TYR A 157 18.16 12.81 1.32
N LYS A 158 17.23 12.62 0.40
CA LYS A 158 15.92 13.30 0.45
C LYS A 158 15.09 12.84 1.65
N ALA A 159 15.17 11.55 2.01
CA ALA A 159 14.52 11.03 3.20
C ALA A 159 15.02 11.72 4.49
N ARG A 160 16.33 11.94 4.61
CA ARG A 160 16.91 12.63 5.77
C ARG A 160 16.55 14.10 5.82
N GLU A 161 16.54 14.77 4.67
CA GLU A 161 16.07 16.17 4.57
C GLU A 161 14.63 16.26 5.07
N MET A 162 13.70 15.51 4.47
CA MET A 162 12.28 15.47 4.87
C MET A 162 12.09 15.15 6.35
N TYR A 163 12.84 14.16 6.85
CA TYR A 163 12.68 13.68 8.21
C TYR A 163 13.23 14.64 9.26
N PHE A 164 14.41 15.24 9.02
CA PHE A 164 15.05 16.12 10.00
C PHE A 164 14.47 17.54 10.00
N THR A 165 13.98 18.02 8.86
CA THR A 165 13.31 19.32 8.77
C THR A 165 11.83 19.23 9.13
N GLY A 166 11.21 18.05 9.01
CA GLY A 166 9.77 17.87 9.11
C GLY A 166 9.00 18.52 7.96
N GLU A 167 9.67 18.87 6.87
CA GLU A 167 9.07 19.49 5.69
C GLU A 167 8.30 18.46 4.85
N GLN A 168 7.28 18.97 4.17
CA GLN A 168 6.49 18.18 3.24
C GLN A 168 7.02 18.36 1.82
N VAL A 169 6.95 17.30 1.04
CA VAL A 169 7.29 17.27 -0.38
C VAL A 169 6.01 17.11 -1.20
N THR A 170 5.90 17.85 -2.30
CA THR A 170 4.73 17.78 -3.18
C THR A 170 4.67 16.46 -3.97
N ALA A 171 3.47 16.07 -4.39
CA ALA A 171 3.27 14.93 -5.31
C ALA A 171 4.06 15.11 -6.61
N ALA A 172 4.17 16.34 -7.13
CA ALA A 172 4.93 16.64 -8.34
C ALA A 172 6.42 16.34 -8.17
N GLU A 173 7.00 16.67 -7.01
CA GLU A 173 8.41 16.37 -6.73
C GLU A 173 8.63 14.86 -6.57
N LEU A 174 7.73 14.13 -5.87
CA LEU A 174 7.83 12.69 -5.77
C LEU A 174 7.64 11.99 -7.13
N HIS A 175 6.83 12.53 -8.02
CA HIS A 175 6.72 12.07 -9.40
C HIS A 175 8.02 12.26 -10.16
N ARG A 176 8.66 13.44 -10.02
CA ARG A 176 9.99 13.72 -10.61
C ARG A 176 11.06 12.75 -10.10
N LEU A 177 10.97 12.33 -8.84
CA LEU A 177 11.87 11.35 -8.21
C LEU A 177 11.53 9.88 -8.56
N GLY A 178 10.42 9.64 -9.25
CA GLY A 178 10.00 8.30 -9.70
C GLY A 178 9.19 7.50 -8.68
N ALA A 179 8.83 8.09 -7.53
CA ALA A 179 8.01 7.42 -6.52
C ALA A 179 6.51 7.40 -6.87
N ILE A 180 6.03 8.38 -7.61
CA ILE A 180 4.63 8.49 -8.04
C ILE A 180 4.54 8.30 -9.56
N ARG A 181 3.65 7.40 -9.99
CA ARG A 181 3.43 7.12 -11.42
C ARG A 181 2.78 8.27 -12.16
N ALA A 182 1.78 8.90 -11.57
CA ALA A 182 1.05 10.00 -12.18
C ALA A 182 0.54 10.99 -11.13
N VAL A 183 0.54 12.27 -11.49
CA VAL A 183 -0.07 13.35 -10.72
C VAL A 183 -1.14 13.97 -11.59
N VAL A 184 -2.38 14.02 -11.09
CA VAL A 184 -3.57 14.40 -11.85
C VAL A 184 -4.47 15.35 -11.06
N PRO A 185 -5.36 16.10 -11.71
CA PRO A 185 -6.43 16.81 -11.01
C PRO A 185 -7.18 15.86 -10.07
N ARG A 186 -7.55 16.36 -8.90
CA ARG A 186 -8.23 15.55 -7.90
C ARG A 186 -9.48 14.83 -8.42
N ALA A 187 -10.25 15.50 -9.28
CA ALA A 187 -11.44 14.93 -9.88
C ALA A 187 -11.15 13.66 -10.72
N ASP A 188 -9.96 13.56 -11.26
CA ASP A 188 -9.53 12.47 -12.14
C ASP A 188 -8.77 11.36 -11.39
N LEU A 189 -8.46 11.56 -10.11
CA LEU A 189 -7.61 10.66 -9.33
C LEU A 189 -8.14 9.22 -9.31
N LEU A 190 -9.39 9.03 -8.90
CA LEU A 190 -9.95 7.69 -8.77
C LEU A 190 -10.09 7.02 -10.13
N ALA A 191 -10.52 7.74 -11.16
CA ALA A 191 -10.62 7.21 -12.53
C ALA A 191 -9.24 6.79 -13.07
N THR A 192 -8.18 7.56 -12.78
CA THR A 192 -6.81 7.22 -13.16
C THR A 192 -6.33 5.96 -12.44
N ALA A 193 -6.59 5.83 -11.14
CA ALA A 193 -6.24 4.64 -10.38
C ALA A 193 -7.02 3.40 -10.86
N GLN A 194 -8.31 3.55 -11.17
CA GLN A 194 -9.15 2.48 -11.71
C GLN A 194 -8.69 2.02 -13.10
N ALA A 195 -8.29 2.94 -13.98
CA ALA A 195 -7.75 2.60 -15.28
C ALA A 195 -6.46 1.78 -15.16
N LEU A 196 -5.54 2.18 -14.25
CA LEU A 196 -4.34 1.42 -13.94
C LEU A 196 -4.68 0.05 -13.35
N ALA A 197 -5.62 -0.01 -12.41
CA ALA A 197 -6.05 -1.27 -11.79
C ALA A 197 -6.67 -2.23 -12.83
N ALA A 198 -7.47 -1.72 -13.76
CA ALA A 198 -8.05 -2.52 -14.85
C ALA A 198 -6.97 -3.08 -15.79
N GLU A 199 -5.93 -2.28 -16.11
CA GLU A 199 -4.77 -2.75 -16.88
C GLU A 199 -4.07 -3.93 -16.20
N LEU A 200 -3.87 -3.85 -14.86
CA LEU A 200 -3.25 -4.92 -14.09
C LEU A 200 -4.19 -6.12 -13.97
N ALA A 201 -5.46 -5.91 -13.68
CA ALA A 201 -6.44 -6.97 -13.51
C ALA A 201 -6.65 -7.84 -14.77
N ALA A 202 -6.30 -7.31 -15.95
CA ALA A 202 -6.28 -8.05 -17.21
C ALA A 202 -5.10 -9.04 -17.33
N LYS A 203 -4.05 -8.91 -16.50
CA LYS A 203 -2.90 -9.83 -16.46
C LYS A 203 -3.26 -11.13 -15.75
N SER A 204 -2.40 -12.15 -15.87
CA SER A 204 -2.56 -13.41 -15.12
C SER A 204 -2.57 -13.13 -13.61
N PRO A 205 -3.65 -13.50 -12.91
CA PRO A 205 -3.74 -13.29 -11.46
C PRO A 205 -2.69 -14.07 -10.68
N ILE A 206 -2.31 -15.27 -11.16
CA ILE A 206 -1.24 -16.07 -10.57
C ILE A 206 0.10 -15.36 -10.77
N ALA A 207 0.37 -14.84 -11.97
CA ALA A 207 1.62 -14.15 -12.26
C ALA A 207 1.78 -12.88 -11.42
N LEU A 208 0.71 -12.08 -11.25
CA LEU A 208 0.77 -10.88 -10.41
C LEU A 208 1.05 -11.20 -8.95
N ARG A 209 0.39 -12.22 -8.39
CA ARG A 209 0.61 -12.66 -7.00
C ARG A 209 2.06 -13.14 -6.78
N LEU A 210 2.55 -14.01 -7.66
CA LEU A 210 3.92 -14.51 -7.58
C LEU A 210 4.97 -13.43 -7.82
N ALA A 211 4.70 -12.48 -8.73
CA ALA A 211 5.58 -11.35 -8.97
C ALA A 211 5.72 -10.46 -7.73
N LYS A 212 4.59 -10.09 -7.09
CA LYS A 212 4.62 -9.29 -5.86
C LYS A 212 5.33 -10.02 -4.73
N GLU A 213 4.99 -11.28 -4.47
CA GLU A 213 5.68 -12.10 -3.45
C GLU A 213 7.18 -12.19 -3.71
N SER A 214 7.58 -12.42 -4.97
CA SER A 214 8.99 -12.45 -5.36
C SER A 214 9.68 -11.12 -5.11
N MET A 215 9.10 -9.99 -5.56
CA MET A 215 9.67 -8.66 -5.38
C MET A 215 9.87 -8.34 -3.90
N ASN A 216 8.87 -8.58 -3.05
CA ASN A 216 8.98 -8.35 -1.61
C ASN A 216 10.09 -9.19 -0.98
N ARG A 217 10.27 -10.44 -1.42
CA ARG A 217 11.33 -11.32 -0.90
C ARG A 217 12.74 -10.92 -1.31
N VAL A 218 12.90 -10.43 -2.53
CA VAL A 218 14.25 -10.15 -3.08
C VAL A 218 14.74 -8.74 -2.80
N GLU A 219 13.86 -7.80 -2.45
CA GLU A 219 14.16 -6.36 -2.35
C GLU A 219 15.37 -6.02 -1.50
N HIS A 220 15.61 -6.78 -0.42
CA HIS A 220 16.70 -6.52 0.52
C HIS A 220 17.84 -7.55 0.45
N LEU A 221 17.78 -8.45 -0.52
CA LEU A 221 18.82 -9.47 -0.69
C LEU A 221 19.98 -8.95 -1.57
N PRO A 222 21.23 -9.42 -1.35
CA PRO A 222 22.28 -9.23 -2.31
C PRO A 222 21.88 -9.81 -3.68
N LEU A 223 22.31 -9.16 -4.78
CA LEU A 223 21.83 -9.47 -6.14
C LEU A 223 21.90 -10.97 -6.51
N ARG A 224 22.92 -11.69 -6.10
CA ARG A 224 23.06 -13.12 -6.42
C ARG A 224 22.02 -13.98 -5.74
N GLU A 225 21.76 -13.73 -4.45
CA GLU A 225 20.73 -14.39 -3.66
C GLU A 225 19.33 -13.98 -4.14
N ALA A 226 19.12 -12.68 -4.42
CA ALA A 226 17.91 -12.15 -4.99
C ALA A 226 17.53 -12.88 -6.29
N TYR A 227 18.45 -12.94 -7.26
CA TYR A 227 18.20 -13.59 -8.55
C TYR A 227 17.98 -15.10 -8.43
N ARG A 228 18.70 -15.77 -7.53
CA ARG A 228 18.46 -17.20 -7.25
C ARG A 228 17.05 -17.43 -6.73
N THR A 229 16.61 -16.62 -5.77
CA THR A 229 15.24 -16.68 -5.22
C THR A 229 14.20 -16.39 -6.29
N GLU A 230 14.40 -15.36 -7.12
CA GLU A 230 13.52 -15.02 -8.25
C GLU A 230 13.34 -16.18 -9.24
N GLN A 231 14.43 -16.93 -9.53
CA GLN A 231 14.37 -18.10 -10.41
C GLN A 231 13.46 -19.21 -9.89
N GLU A 232 13.31 -19.35 -8.56
CA GLU A 232 12.37 -20.30 -7.96
C GLU A 232 10.91 -19.91 -8.29
N TYR A 233 10.60 -18.60 -8.26
CA TYR A 233 9.29 -18.08 -8.66
C TYR A 233 9.03 -18.24 -10.16
N THR A 234 10.05 -18.01 -11.00
CA THR A 234 9.96 -18.25 -12.43
C THR A 234 9.65 -19.71 -12.74
N ALA A 235 10.37 -20.63 -12.09
CA ALA A 235 10.13 -22.07 -12.24
C ALA A 235 8.72 -22.45 -11.76
N ARG A 236 8.28 -21.95 -10.61
CA ARG A 236 6.95 -22.18 -10.07
C ARG A 236 5.86 -21.65 -11.01
N LEU A 237 6.00 -20.42 -11.53
CA LEU A 237 5.03 -19.84 -12.46
C LEU A 237 4.89 -20.68 -13.73
N SER A 238 5.97 -21.25 -14.25
CA SER A 238 5.96 -22.04 -15.48
C SER A 238 5.15 -23.33 -15.38
N THR A 239 4.84 -23.81 -14.18
CA THR A 239 4.05 -25.04 -13.97
C THR A 239 2.54 -24.82 -14.09
N PHE A 240 2.06 -23.56 -14.10
CA PHE A 240 0.63 -23.26 -14.20
C PHE A 240 0.13 -23.25 -15.65
N GLU A 241 -1.08 -23.75 -15.87
CA GLU A 241 -1.77 -23.69 -17.17
C GLU A 241 -1.95 -22.23 -17.65
N ASP A 242 -2.26 -21.30 -16.72
CA ASP A 242 -2.39 -19.88 -17.00
C ASP A 242 -1.10 -19.28 -17.58
N SER A 243 0.07 -19.83 -17.25
CA SER A 243 1.33 -19.42 -17.85
C SER A 243 1.47 -19.88 -19.32
N ALA A 244 0.96 -21.07 -19.66
CA ALA A 244 0.89 -21.55 -21.03
C ALA A 244 -0.14 -20.76 -21.85
N GLU A 245 -1.31 -20.49 -21.25
CA GLU A 245 -2.36 -19.66 -21.85
C GLU A 245 -1.86 -18.26 -22.17
N ALA A 246 -1.11 -17.63 -21.27
CA ALA A 246 -0.53 -16.29 -21.51
C ALA A 246 0.35 -16.28 -22.78
N ARG A 247 1.19 -17.30 -22.98
CA ARG A 247 2.06 -17.41 -24.15
C ARG A 247 1.27 -17.68 -25.43
N ALA A 248 0.27 -18.57 -25.36
CA ALA A 248 -0.61 -18.88 -26.49
C ALA A 248 -1.40 -17.65 -26.94
N ALA A 249 -2.07 -16.98 -25.99
CA ALA A 249 -2.85 -15.78 -26.27
C ALA A 249 -2.00 -14.66 -26.88
N PHE A 250 -0.76 -14.47 -26.38
CA PHE A 250 0.18 -13.50 -26.94
C PHE A 250 0.56 -13.84 -28.39
N ALA A 251 0.89 -15.10 -28.68
CA ALA A 251 1.26 -15.56 -30.02
C ALA A 251 0.09 -15.44 -31.01
N GLU A 252 -1.12 -15.73 -30.56
CA GLU A 252 -2.37 -15.68 -31.33
C GLU A 252 -3.00 -14.27 -31.38
N LYS A 253 -2.43 -13.29 -30.66
CA LYS A 253 -2.94 -11.90 -30.58
C LYS A 253 -4.40 -11.82 -30.11
N ARG A 254 -4.78 -12.65 -29.16
CA ARG A 254 -6.11 -12.66 -28.51
C ARG A 254 -6.03 -12.33 -27.03
N ALA A 255 -7.17 -12.04 -26.42
CA ALA A 255 -7.26 -11.93 -24.98
C ALA A 255 -7.06 -13.32 -24.31
N PRO A 256 -6.31 -13.40 -23.19
CA PRO A 256 -6.15 -14.63 -22.43
C PRO A 256 -7.38 -14.95 -21.59
N GLU A 257 -7.57 -16.24 -21.31
CA GLU A 257 -8.61 -16.76 -20.40
C GLU A 257 -7.97 -17.34 -19.15
N TRP A 258 -8.12 -16.64 -18.02
CA TRP A 258 -7.51 -17.06 -16.75
C TRP A 258 -8.37 -18.06 -16.00
N ARG A 259 -7.77 -19.18 -15.57
CA ARG A 259 -8.47 -20.30 -14.93
C ARG A 259 -7.93 -20.63 -13.51
N TRP A 260 -6.95 -19.91 -13.04
CA TRP A 260 -6.30 -20.13 -11.73
C TRP A 260 -5.66 -21.52 -11.58
N ARG A 261 -5.06 -22.05 -12.59
CA ARG A 261 -4.42 -23.35 -12.59
C ARG A 261 -3.25 -23.47 -13.59
#